data_c9de4bea4c41ad202bcf254f630106dd
#
_entry.id   c9de4bea4c41ad202bcf254f630106dd
#
_cell.length_a   1.000
_cell.length_b   1.000
_cell.length_c   1.000
_cell.angle_alpha   90.00
_cell.angle_beta   90.00
_cell.angle_gamma   90.00
#
_symmetry.space_group_name_H-M   'P 1'
#
loop_
_entity.id
_entity.type
_entity.pdbx_description
1 polymer ?
#
loop_
_entity_poly.entity_id
_entity_poly.type
_entity_poly.pdbx_seq_one_letter_code
_entity_poly.pdbx_strand_id
1 'polypeptide(L)'
;NKADHIALLLGILHPEIQIEAVSKNMDEKSLEAETKACDMIVVTVGNSDEQLKFNRIFEKASCSIPVIYAWLEAGGASSHILFVNYQKAGCFECLYTNEMGTLVNNRANNYSSSMDDLIIRNGCGGTRAAYGTATVLRTTAAMLEIIKGIQNHEIEESTLFDISPVA
;
A
#
# COMPACT_ATOMS: atom_id res chain seq x y z
N ASN A 1 14.78 -4.64 -15.98
CA ASN A 1 14.60 -4.74 -14.52
C ASN A 1 13.25 -5.41 -14.19
N LYS A 2 12.86 -5.43 -12.90
CA LYS A 2 11.63 -6.11 -12.47
C LYS A 2 10.37 -5.43 -13.04
N ALA A 3 10.32 -4.11 -13.04
CA ALA A 3 9.16 -3.37 -13.54
C ALA A 3 8.95 -3.61 -15.03
N ASP A 4 10.01 -3.57 -15.84
CA ASP A 4 9.93 -3.80 -17.29
C ASP A 4 9.47 -5.23 -17.62
N HIS A 5 9.95 -6.25 -16.87
CA HIS A 5 9.50 -7.62 -17.07
C HIS A 5 8.02 -7.80 -16.73
N ILE A 6 7.54 -7.16 -15.64
CA ILE A 6 6.13 -7.22 -15.27
C ILE A 6 5.27 -6.51 -16.31
N ALA A 7 5.67 -5.31 -16.77
CA ALA A 7 4.94 -4.59 -17.80
C ALA A 7 4.86 -5.37 -19.11
N LEU A 8 5.95 -6.04 -19.51
CA LEU A 8 5.97 -6.90 -20.69
C LEU A 8 4.98 -8.08 -20.55
N LEU A 9 5.01 -8.78 -19.42
CA LEU A 9 4.10 -9.92 -19.17
C LEU A 9 2.64 -9.48 -19.16
N LEU A 10 2.33 -8.38 -18.48
CA LEU A 10 0.98 -7.83 -18.40
C LEU A 10 0.50 -7.34 -19.77
N GLY A 11 1.37 -6.72 -20.58
CA GLY A 11 1.03 -6.28 -21.94
C GLY A 11 0.74 -7.45 -22.91
N ILE A 12 1.36 -8.62 -22.68
CA ILE A 12 1.04 -9.85 -23.42
C ILE A 12 -0.33 -10.42 -22.98
N LEU A 13 -0.60 -10.41 -21.67
CA LEU A 13 -1.84 -10.97 -21.12
C LEU A 13 -3.05 -10.05 -21.35
N HIS A 14 -2.82 -8.76 -21.39
CA HIS A 14 -3.84 -7.71 -21.48
C HIS A 14 -3.46 -6.68 -22.54
N PRO A 15 -3.50 -7.04 -23.82
CA PRO A 15 -3.09 -6.15 -24.93
C PRO A 15 -3.99 -4.91 -25.09
N GLU A 16 -5.17 -4.93 -24.48
CA GLU A 16 -6.12 -3.81 -24.46
C GLU A 16 -5.75 -2.72 -23.43
N ILE A 17 -4.81 -2.99 -22.52
CA ILE A 17 -4.39 -2.05 -21.47
C ILE A 17 -3.04 -1.44 -21.84
N GLN A 18 -2.95 -0.11 -21.78
CA GLN A 18 -1.66 0.57 -21.91
C GLN A 18 -0.91 0.49 -20.57
N ILE A 19 0.27 -0.13 -20.60
CA ILE A 19 1.10 -0.34 -19.41
C ILE A 19 2.44 0.35 -19.61
N GLU A 20 2.79 1.24 -18.70
CA GLU A 20 4.08 1.91 -18.67
C GLU A 20 4.87 1.47 -17.43
N ALA A 21 6.12 1.07 -17.62
CA ALA A 21 7.03 0.71 -16.56
C ALA A 21 7.97 1.88 -16.26
N VAL A 22 7.93 2.39 -15.02
CA VAL A 22 8.85 3.42 -14.57
C VAL A 22 9.82 2.81 -13.55
N SER A 23 11.08 2.65 -13.97
CA SER A 23 12.12 2.00 -13.20
C SER A 23 13.12 3.00 -12.62
N LYS A 24 12.64 3.84 -11.77
CA LYS A 24 13.45 4.83 -11.04
C LYS A 24 12.89 5.05 -9.64
N ASN A 25 13.73 5.55 -8.74
CA ASN A 25 13.22 6.06 -7.48
C ASN A 25 12.33 7.27 -7.75
N MET A 26 11.12 7.26 -7.18
CA MET A 26 10.21 8.37 -7.27
C MET A 26 10.65 9.45 -6.27
N ASP A 27 11.06 10.60 -6.77
CA ASP A 27 11.32 11.78 -5.97
C ASP A 27 10.03 12.57 -5.70
N GLU A 28 10.11 13.59 -4.83
CA GLU A 28 8.96 14.42 -4.44
C GLU A 28 8.26 15.03 -5.66
N LYS A 29 9.02 15.58 -6.61
CA LYS A 29 8.47 16.21 -7.82
C LYS A 29 7.75 15.21 -8.72
N SER A 30 8.31 14.02 -8.87
CA SER A 30 7.69 12.96 -9.66
C SER A 30 6.40 12.49 -9.03
N LEU A 31 6.37 12.29 -7.70
CA LEU A 31 5.15 11.90 -6.97
C LEU A 31 4.08 12.98 -7.02
N GLU A 32 4.45 14.25 -6.85
CA GLU A 32 3.52 15.38 -7.01
C GLU A 32 2.95 15.47 -8.44
N ALA A 33 3.74 15.14 -9.45
CA ALA A 33 3.26 15.11 -10.84
C ALA A 33 2.21 14.00 -11.03
N GLU A 34 2.44 12.80 -10.46
CA GLU A 34 1.50 11.68 -10.53
C GLU A 34 0.14 12.02 -9.90
N THR A 35 0.09 12.82 -8.83
CA THR A 35 -1.19 13.24 -8.22
C THR A 35 -2.10 14.04 -9.17
N LYS A 36 -1.54 14.52 -10.27
CA LYS A 36 -2.24 15.29 -11.30
C LYS A 36 -2.44 14.53 -12.61
N ALA A 37 -1.75 13.41 -12.77
CA ALA A 37 -1.73 12.62 -14.00
C ALA A 37 -2.56 11.33 -13.92
N CYS A 38 -2.87 10.86 -12.70
CA CYS A 38 -3.60 9.62 -12.47
C CYS A 38 -4.97 9.89 -11.84
N ASP A 39 -5.87 8.92 -11.95
CA ASP A 39 -7.16 8.90 -11.26
C ASP A 39 -7.07 8.26 -9.87
N MET A 40 -6.03 7.46 -9.60
CA MET A 40 -5.80 6.76 -8.35
C MET A 40 -4.33 6.36 -8.21
N ILE A 41 -3.81 6.31 -6.99
CA ILE A 41 -2.47 5.80 -6.68
C ILE A 41 -2.59 4.61 -5.74
N VAL A 42 -1.89 3.50 -6.06
CA VAL A 42 -1.81 2.32 -5.20
C VAL A 42 -0.36 2.12 -4.76
N VAL A 43 -0.12 2.16 -3.45
CA VAL A 43 1.19 2.05 -2.81
C VAL A 43 1.32 0.68 -2.15
N THR A 44 2.15 -0.20 -2.72
CA THR A 44 2.39 -1.56 -2.23
C THR A 44 3.87 -1.82 -1.93
N VAL A 45 4.58 -0.80 -1.47
CA VAL A 45 6.04 -0.85 -1.28
C VAL A 45 6.44 -1.79 -0.14
N GLY A 46 5.60 -1.96 0.88
CA GLY A 46 5.86 -2.83 2.03
C GLY A 46 6.96 -2.34 2.99
N ASN A 47 7.49 -1.14 2.76
CA ASN A 47 8.44 -0.46 3.64
C ASN A 47 7.75 0.74 4.27
N SER A 48 7.62 0.73 5.60
CA SER A 48 6.87 1.75 6.35
C SER A 48 7.46 3.14 6.22
N ASP A 49 8.79 3.27 6.17
CA ASP A 49 9.46 4.58 6.07
C ASP A 49 9.19 5.22 4.69
N GLU A 50 9.24 4.43 3.63
CA GLU A 50 8.89 4.91 2.28
C GLU A 50 7.40 5.24 2.18
N GLN A 51 6.52 4.45 2.78
CA GLN A 51 5.08 4.75 2.81
C GLN A 51 4.78 6.03 3.59
N LEU A 52 5.44 6.27 4.73
CA LEU A 52 5.32 7.53 5.49
C LEU A 52 5.84 8.72 4.70
N LYS A 53 6.96 8.56 4.00
CA LYS A 53 7.49 9.60 3.11
C LYS A 53 6.49 9.95 1.99
N PHE A 54 5.90 8.95 1.34
CA PHE A 54 4.87 9.17 0.31
C PHE A 54 3.63 9.86 0.89
N ASN A 55 3.18 9.42 2.06
CA ASN A 55 2.06 10.07 2.75
C ASN A 55 2.28 11.56 2.96
N ARG A 56 3.46 11.96 3.46
CA ARG A 56 3.80 13.36 3.68
C ARG A 56 3.86 14.18 2.39
N ILE A 57 4.33 13.57 1.30
CA ILE A 57 4.35 14.22 -0.02
C ILE A 57 2.92 14.44 -0.51
N PHE A 58 2.05 13.44 -0.45
CA PHE A 58 0.66 13.55 -0.89
C PHE A 58 -0.14 14.52 -0.03
N GLU A 59 0.07 14.52 1.28
CA GLU A 59 -0.56 15.48 2.19
C GLU A 59 -0.12 16.92 1.88
N LYS A 60 1.19 17.17 1.72
CA LYS A 60 1.75 18.47 1.36
C LYS A 60 1.23 18.97 0.01
N ALA A 61 1.09 18.07 -0.97
CA ALA A 61 0.54 18.37 -2.29
C ALA A 61 -0.99 18.56 -2.29
N SER A 62 -1.66 18.37 -1.14
CA SER A 62 -3.13 18.36 -1.04
C SER A 62 -3.75 17.43 -2.09
N CYS A 63 -3.23 16.20 -2.17
CA CYS A 63 -3.62 15.21 -3.17
C CYS A 63 -5.15 15.06 -3.22
N SER A 64 -5.75 15.28 -4.39
CA SER A 64 -7.20 15.24 -4.57
C SER A 64 -7.72 13.90 -5.10
N ILE A 65 -6.82 13.00 -5.47
CA ILE A 65 -7.18 11.67 -5.97
C ILE A 65 -7.09 10.62 -4.87
N PRO A 66 -7.82 9.49 -4.97
CA PRO A 66 -7.73 8.37 -4.06
C PRO A 66 -6.31 7.81 -3.96
N VAL A 67 -5.84 7.57 -2.75
CA VAL A 67 -4.57 6.87 -2.50
C VAL A 67 -4.85 5.63 -1.64
N ILE A 68 -4.38 4.48 -2.09
CA ILE A 68 -4.54 3.20 -1.39
C ILE A 68 -3.16 2.70 -0.97
N TYR A 69 -2.98 2.42 0.31
CA TYR A 69 -1.81 1.72 0.85
C TYR A 69 -2.19 0.28 1.16
N ALA A 70 -1.34 -0.68 0.77
CA ALA A 70 -1.57 -2.07 1.13
C ALA A 70 -0.28 -2.73 1.60
N TRP A 71 -0.38 -3.52 2.68
CA TRP A 71 0.74 -4.29 3.22
C TRP A 71 0.27 -5.60 3.84
N LEU A 72 1.21 -6.51 3.96
CA LEU A 72 1.00 -7.85 4.51
C LEU A 72 1.82 -8.01 5.78
N GLU A 73 1.27 -8.64 6.79
CA GLU A 73 2.00 -9.02 7.99
C GLU A 73 2.77 -10.34 7.81
N ALA A 74 3.80 -10.51 8.63
CA ALA A 74 4.59 -11.73 8.67
C ALA A 74 3.70 -12.94 8.96
N GLY A 75 4.02 -14.07 8.34
CA GLY A 75 3.24 -15.30 8.46
C GLY A 75 1.87 -15.26 7.77
N GLY A 76 1.50 -14.16 7.17
CA GLY A 76 0.16 -13.99 6.59
C GLY A 76 -0.94 -13.92 7.66
N ALA A 77 -0.58 -13.53 8.89
CA ALA A 77 -1.50 -13.43 10.03
C ALA A 77 -2.61 -12.42 9.77
N SER A 78 -2.29 -11.34 9.05
CA SER A 78 -3.26 -10.35 8.59
C SER A 78 -2.71 -9.63 7.36
N SER A 79 -3.56 -8.88 6.71
CA SER A 79 -3.17 -7.88 5.72
C SER A 79 -4.08 -6.67 5.83
N HIS A 80 -3.58 -5.54 5.41
CA HIS A 80 -4.23 -4.27 5.61
C HIS A 80 -4.31 -3.51 4.30
N ILE A 81 -5.44 -2.84 4.10
CA ILE A 81 -5.66 -1.92 3.00
C ILE A 81 -6.16 -0.62 3.62
N LEU A 82 -5.45 0.46 3.42
CA LEU A 82 -5.86 1.78 3.87
C LEU A 82 -6.17 2.65 2.65
N PHE A 83 -7.41 3.02 2.50
CA PHE A 83 -7.82 4.11 1.61
C PHE A 83 -7.61 5.45 2.31
N VAL A 84 -6.98 6.39 1.65
CA VAL A 84 -6.79 7.76 2.12
C VAL A 84 -7.40 8.74 1.12
N ASN A 85 -8.31 9.56 1.63
CA ASN A 85 -8.80 10.76 0.97
C ASN A 85 -8.18 11.97 1.67
N TYR A 86 -7.14 12.57 1.08
CA TYR A 86 -6.44 13.72 1.69
C TYR A 86 -7.27 15.01 1.76
N GLN A 87 -8.49 15.01 1.22
CA GLN A 87 -9.46 16.09 1.42
C GLN A 87 -10.32 15.88 2.67
N LYS A 88 -10.15 14.75 3.36
CA LYS A 88 -10.86 14.33 4.56
C LYS A 88 -9.89 14.06 5.70
N ALA A 89 -10.42 13.77 6.89
CA ALA A 89 -9.62 13.39 8.04
C ALA A 89 -9.04 11.97 7.89
N GLY A 90 -7.85 11.77 8.46
CA GLY A 90 -7.17 10.48 8.49
C GLY A 90 -6.20 10.27 7.34
N CYS A 91 -4.99 9.82 7.68
CA CYS A 91 -3.94 9.53 6.73
C CYS A 91 -3.07 8.34 7.22
N PHE A 92 -2.11 7.91 6.40
CA PHE A 92 -1.24 6.77 6.77
C PHE A 92 -0.42 7.04 8.04
N GLU A 93 0.05 8.28 8.27
CA GLU A 93 0.82 8.64 9.47
C GLU A 93 -0.03 8.56 10.75
N CYS A 94 -1.37 8.68 10.65
CA CYS A 94 -2.28 8.49 11.79
C CYS A 94 -2.18 7.09 12.42
N LEU A 95 -1.76 6.07 11.67
CA LEU A 95 -1.50 4.73 12.21
C LEU A 95 -0.29 4.68 13.14
N TYR A 96 0.62 5.63 13.01
CA TYR A 96 1.87 5.72 13.78
C TYR A 96 1.83 6.81 14.85
N THR A 97 0.69 7.44 15.07
CA THR A 97 0.54 8.54 16.00
C THR A 97 -0.53 8.22 17.04
N ASN A 98 -0.25 8.45 18.32
CA ASN A 98 -1.25 8.34 19.38
C ASN A 98 -2.03 9.67 19.54
N GLU A 99 -3.01 9.69 20.45
CA GLU A 99 -3.85 10.86 20.74
C GLU A 99 -3.05 12.09 21.22
N MET A 100 -1.85 11.89 21.73
CA MET A 100 -0.94 12.96 22.17
C MET A 100 0.02 13.41 21.06
N GLY A 101 -0.11 12.90 19.84
CA GLY A 101 0.78 13.21 18.71
C GLY A 101 2.18 12.56 18.81
N THR A 102 2.36 11.59 19.72
CA THR A 102 3.63 10.87 19.86
C THR A 102 3.68 9.71 18.89
N LEU A 103 4.85 9.50 18.26
CA LEU A 103 5.08 8.37 17.38
C LEU A 103 5.02 7.04 18.14
N VAL A 104 4.30 6.09 17.60
CA VAL A 104 4.14 4.72 18.10
C VAL A 104 4.37 3.72 16.97
N ASN A 105 4.43 2.43 17.28
CA ASN A 105 4.38 1.39 16.26
C ASN A 105 3.04 1.43 15.52
N ASN A 106 3.02 0.96 14.28
CA ASN A 106 1.80 0.89 13.48
C ASN A 106 0.69 0.16 14.26
N ARG A 107 -0.36 0.90 14.61
CA ARG A 107 -1.48 0.40 15.44
C ARG A 107 -2.38 -0.60 14.71
N ALA A 108 -2.29 -0.66 13.38
CA ALA A 108 -3.02 -1.66 12.60
C ALA A 108 -2.38 -3.04 12.68
N ASN A 109 -1.05 -3.12 12.89
CA ASN A 109 -0.34 -4.39 12.88
C ASN A 109 -0.51 -5.15 14.18
N ASN A 110 -0.72 -6.47 14.06
CA ASN A 110 -0.73 -7.42 15.18
C ASN A 110 0.68 -7.89 15.49
N TYR A 111 1.41 -7.13 16.31
CA TYR A 111 2.75 -7.53 16.75
C TYR A 111 2.67 -8.66 17.76
N SER A 112 3.23 -9.82 17.43
CA SER A 112 3.50 -10.89 18.39
C SER A 112 5.00 -11.23 18.41
N SER A 113 5.52 -11.60 19.57
CA SER A 113 6.93 -11.98 19.74
C SER A 113 7.35 -13.20 18.92
N SER A 114 6.41 -14.00 18.44
CA SER A 114 6.65 -15.14 17.55
C SER A 114 6.84 -14.74 16.07
N MET A 115 6.69 -13.49 15.73
CA MET A 115 6.82 -13.02 14.34
C MET A 115 8.27 -12.84 13.89
N ASP A 116 9.21 -12.70 14.80
CA ASP A 116 10.63 -12.56 14.45
C ASP A 116 11.17 -13.78 13.69
N ASP A 117 10.64 -14.97 13.98
CA ASP A 117 10.99 -16.22 13.30
C ASP A 117 10.45 -16.30 11.86
N LEU A 118 9.51 -15.43 11.50
CA LEU A 118 8.90 -15.37 10.18
C LEU A 118 9.56 -14.37 9.24
N ILE A 119 10.65 -13.75 9.68
CA ILE A 119 11.44 -12.84 8.86
C ILE A 119 12.49 -13.62 8.09
N ILE A 120 12.35 -13.64 6.76
CA ILE A 120 13.33 -14.26 5.87
C ILE A 120 14.41 -13.23 5.51
N ARG A 121 15.66 -13.57 5.77
CA ARG A 121 16.81 -12.80 5.32
C ARG A 121 17.16 -13.19 3.89
N ASN A 122 17.17 -12.24 2.98
CA ASN A 122 17.64 -12.44 1.62
C ASN A 122 19.16 -12.25 1.56
N GLY A 123 19.85 -13.02 0.70
CA GLY A 123 21.31 -13.00 0.57
C GLY A 123 21.93 -11.65 0.19
N CYS A 124 21.14 -10.64 -0.20
CA CYS A 124 21.58 -9.28 -0.46
C CYS A 124 21.38 -8.33 0.73
N GLY A 125 21.24 -8.84 1.97
CA GLY A 125 21.08 -8.03 3.17
C GLY A 125 19.67 -7.48 3.41
N GLY A 126 18.73 -7.76 2.51
CA GLY A 126 17.33 -7.41 2.70
C GLY A 126 16.59 -8.41 3.60
N THR A 127 15.63 -7.93 4.35
CA THR A 127 14.68 -8.77 5.10
C THR A 127 13.30 -8.67 4.47
N ARG A 128 12.56 -9.75 4.47
CA ARG A 128 11.13 -9.77 4.08
C ARG A 128 10.34 -10.63 5.04
N ALA A 129 9.09 -10.27 5.27
CA ALA A 129 8.16 -11.14 5.95
C ALA A 129 7.83 -12.37 5.07
N ALA A 130 7.73 -13.55 5.68
CA ALA A 130 7.18 -14.72 5.03
C ALA A 130 5.65 -14.59 5.02
N TYR A 131 5.05 -14.68 3.86
CA TYR A 131 3.59 -14.78 3.69
C TYR A 131 3.26 -15.66 2.48
N GLY A 132 2.15 -16.35 2.57
CA GLY A 132 1.73 -17.29 1.51
C GLY A 132 0.98 -16.61 0.36
N THR A 133 0.95 -17.28 -0.80
CA THR A 133 0.21 -16.83 -1.99
C THR A 133 -1.27 -16.61 -1.69
N ALA A 134 -1.89 -17.42 -0.83
CA ALA A 134 -3.29 -17.29 -0.46
C ALA A 134 -3.59 -15.93 0.19
N THR A 135 -2.69 -15.42 1.07
CA THR A 135 -2.84 -14.09 1.67
C THR A 135 -2.75 -13.00 0.61
N VAL A 136 -1.79 -13.09 -0.31
CA VAL A 136 -1.65 -12.13 -1.42
C VAL A 136 -2.93 -12.07 -2.27
N LEU A 137 -3.45 -13.23 -2.70
CA LEU A 137 -4.64 -13.31 -3.54
C LEU A 137 -5.88 -12.76 -2.82
N ARG A 138 -6.05 -13.07 -1.55
CA ARG A 138 -7.17 -12.55 -0.74
C ARG A 138 -7.10 -11.04 -0.61
N THR A 139 -5.91 -10.50 -0.29
CA THR A 139 -5.71 -9.06 -0.18
C THR A 139 -5.96 -8.35 -1.51
N THR A 140 -5.50 -8.94 -2.61
CA THR A 140 -5.73 -8.40 -3.95
C THR A 140 -7.22 -8.39 -4.30
N ALA A 141 -7.95 -9.47 -4.02
CA ALA A 141 -9.39 -9.54 -4.26
C ALA A 141 -10.14 -8.49 -3.44
N ALA A 142 -9.83 -8.36 -2.15
CA ALA A 142 -10.42 -7.32 -1.29
C ALA A 142 -10.09 -5.90 -1.81
N MET A 143 -8.86 -5.67 -2.25
CA MET A 143 -8.47 -4.38 -2.81
C MET A 143 -9.27 -4.01 -4.06
N LEU A 144 -9.55 -4.96 -4.94
CA LEU A 144 -10.38 -4.71 -6.12
C LEU A 144 -11.81 -4.30 -5.76
N GLU A 145 -12.43 -4.94 -4.75
CA GLU A 145 -13.75 -4.54 -4.26
C GLU A 145 -13.73 -3.15 -3.62
N ILE A 146 -12.68 -2.82 -2.86
CA ILE A 146 -12.51 -1.48 -2.29
C ILE A 146 -12.35 -0.43 -3.38
N ILE A 147 -11.53 -0.68 -4.41
CA ILE A 147 -11.37 0.20 -5.57
C ILE A 147 -12.72 0.46 -6.23
N LYS A 148 -13.50 -0.59 -6.44
CA LYS A 148 -14.85 -0.48 -7.02
C LYS A 148 -15.78 0.37 -6.12
N GLY A 149 -15.74 0.17 -4.81
CA GLY A 149 -16.52 0.98 -3.86
C GLY A 149 -16.13 2.46 -3.88
N ILE A 150 -14.83 2.76 -4.03
CA ILE A 150 -14.33 4.14 -4.18
C ILE A 150 -14.82 4.74 -5.51
N GLN A 151 -14.72 4.01 -6.61
CA GLN A 151 -15.17 4.46 -7.92
C GLN A 151 -16.69 4.71 -7.98
N ASN A 152 -17.46 3.93 -7.24
CA ASN A 152 -18.91 4.08 -7.12
C ASN A 152 -19.35 5.12 -6.09
N HIS A 153 -18.43 5.83 -5.42
CA HIS A 153 -18.72 6.74 -4.32
C HIS A 153 -19.41 6.09 -3.10
N GLU A 154 -19.21 4.78 -2.91
CA GLU A 154 -19.69 4.04 -1.73
C GLU A 154 -18.70 4.17 -0.56
N ILE A 155 -17.42 4.45 -0.86
CA ILE A 155 -16.33 4.67 0.11
C ILE A 155 -15.71 6.04 -0.17
N GLU A 156 -15.98 7.02 0.67
CA GLU A 156 -15.52 8.40 0.48
C GLU A 156 -14.59 8.89 1.60
N GLU A 157 -14.65 8.28 2.78
CA GLU A 157 -13.84 8.65 3.95
C GLU A 157 -12.58 7.77 4.04
N SER A 158 -11.48 8.33 4.56
CA SER A 158 -10.26 7.57 4.84
C SER A 158 -10.57 6.38 5.75
N THR A 159 -10.35 5.16 5.26
CA THR A 159 -10.81 3.93 5.91
C THR A 159 -9.73 2.86 5.90
N LEU A 160 -9.48 2.25 7.06
CA LEU A 160 -8.62 1.07 7.19
C LEU A 160 -9.47 -0.20 7.13
N PHE A 161 -9.06 -1.13 6.28
CA PHE A 161 -9.65 -2.47 6.14
C PHE A 161 -8.65 -3.52 6.59
N ASP A 162 -9.04 -4.31 7.58
CA ASP A 162 -8.29 -5.46 8.08
C ASP A 162 -8.79 -6.73 7.40
N ILE A 163 -7.89 -7.41 6.69
CA ILE A 163 -8.19 -8.64 5.95
C ILE A 163 -7.61 -9.81 6.72
N SER A 164 -8.39 -10.38 7.60
CA SER A 164 -7.99 -11.56 8.38
C SER A 164 -8.00 -12.83 7.54
N PRO A 165 -7.17 -13.83 7.86
CA PRO A 165 -7.29 -15.17 7.29
C PRO A 165 -8.67 -15.76 7.66
N VAL A 166 -9.23 -16.55 6.74
CA VAL A 166 -10.42 -17.38 7.05
C VAL A 166 -9.95 -18.46 8.03
N ALA A 167 -10.61 -18.54 9.18
CA ALA A 167 -10.36 -19.56 10.19
C ALA A 167 -10.70 -20.97 9.67
#